data_bd8083b699f557cfdb797c1620c49119
#
_entry.id   bd8083b699f557cfdb797c1620c49119
#
_cell.length_a   1.000
_cell.length_b   1.000
_cell.length_c   1.000
_cell.angle_alpha   90.00
_cell.angle_beta   90.00
_cell.angle_gamma   90.00
#
_symmetry.space_group_name_H-M   'P 1'
#
loop_
_entity.id
_entity.type
_entity.pdbx_description
1 polymer ?
#
loop_
_entity_poly.entity_id
_entity_poly.type
_entity_poly.pdbx_seq_one_letter_code
_entity_poly.pdbx_strand_id
1 'polypeptide(L)'
;MIILLVAFVICMGVFWFQFNNDVATFIMINETEVAEGGSFSGMLVDAYGSGVANQTITFHKPGHEMGTLVDVTTDENGEFTIKDAQYLPDAGKDNYYGEFTFAGHGKYKGCSFEGNVTVVEN
;
A
#
# COMPACT_ATOMS: atom_id res chain seq x y z
N MET A 1 -35.60 10.91 17.38
CA MET A 1 -34.73 9.87 16.90
C MET A 1 -34.97 9.49 15.45
N ILE A 2 -36.22 9.19 15.11
CA ILE A 2 -36.54 8.87 13.74
C ILE A 2 -36.29 10.05 12.82
N ILE A 3 -36.58 11.26 13.27
CA ILE A 3 -36.30 12.46 12.50
C ILE A 3 -34.80 12.60 12.29
N LEU A 4 -34.05 12.27 13.33
CA LEU A 4 -32.59 12.30 13.23
C LEU A 4 -32.11 11.26 12.23
N LEU A 5 -32.71 10.08 12.24
CA LEU A 5 -32.35 9.03 11.29
C LEU A 5 -32.71 9.41 9.86
N VAL A 6 -33.88 9.99 9.65
CA VAL A 6 -34.30 10.41 8.32
C VAL A 6 -33.40 11.54 7.82
N ALA A 7 -33.14 12.52 8.67
CA ALA A 7 -32.21 13.60 8.32
C ALA A 7 -30.82 13.05 8.06
N PHE A 8 -30.41 12.07 8.86
CA PHE A 8 -29.11 11.44 8.69
C PHE A 8 -29.05 10.68 7.37
N VAL A 9 -30.09 9.97 7.01
CA VAL A 9 -30.15 9.23 5.75
C VAL A 9 -30.11 10.18 4.56
N ILE A 10 -30.85 11.28 4.63
CA ILE A 10 -30.84 12.28 3.57
C ILE A 10 -29.45 12.93 3.49
N CYS A 11 -28.89 13.28 4.63
CA CYS A 11 -27.54 13.81 4.68
C CYS A 11 -26.53 12.80 4.18
N MET A 12 -26.73 11.54 4.50
CA MET A 12 -25.87 10.47 4.00
C MET A 12 -25.93 10.34 2.49
N GLY A 13 -27.09 10.54 1.91
CA GLY A 13 -27.23 10.54 0.47
C GLY A 13 -26.39 11.62 -0.17
N VAL A 14 -26.32 12.80 0.45
CA VAL A 14 -25.51 13.90 0.00
C VAL A 14 -24.05 13.68 0.40
N PHE A 15 -23.84 13.35 1.67
CA PHE A 15 -22.49 13.13 2.20
C PHE A 15 -21.83 11.92 1.60
N TRP A 16 -22.58 10.95 1.14
CA TRP A 16 -22.02 9.77 0.53
C TRP A 16 -21.18 10.14 -0.69
N PHE A 17 -21.64 11.10 -1.47
CA PHE A 17 -20.84 11.62 -2.55
C PHE A 17 -19.56 12.28 -2.04
N GLN A 18 -19.66 12.99 -0.92
CA GLN A 18 -18.51 13.70 -0.38
C GLN A 18 -17.52 12.75 0.28
N PHE A 19 -18.02 11.68 0.88
CA PHE A 19 -17.17 10.71 1.56
C PHE A 19 -16.71 9.57 0.67
N ASN A 20 -17.19 9.55 -0.56
CA ASN A 20 -16.64 8.64 -1.54
C ASN A 20 -15.17 9.02 -1.73
N ASN A 21 -14.25 8.08 -1.50
CA ASN A 21 -12.81 8.31 -1.43
C ASN A 21 -12.33 8.90 -0.10
N ASP A 22 -13.13 8.77 0.94
CA ASP A 22 -12.77 9.33 2.25
C ASP A 22 -12.32 8.29 3.26
N VAL A 23 -12.28 7.03 2.89
CA VAL A 23 -11.81 5.98 3.80
C VAL A 23 -10.29 6.00 3.78
N ALA A 24 -9.69 6.36 4.90
CA ALA A 24 -8.24 6.36 5.02
C ALA A 24 -7.68 4.95 4.93
N THR A 25 -6.51 4.83 4.36
CA THR A 25 -5.82 3.54 4.22
C THR A 25 -4.40 3.67 4.73
N PHE A 26 -3.80 2.52 5.03
CA PHE A 26 -2.44 2.45 5.54
C PHE A 26 -1.74 1.26 4.94
N ILE A 27 -0.50 1.45 4.56
CA ILE A 27 0.37 0.35 4.13
C ILE A 27 1.21 -0.05 5.33
N MET A 28 1.22 -1.34 5.66
CA MET A 28 1.97 -1.88 6.79
C MET A 28 2.97 -2.90 6.30
N ILE A 29 4.23 -2.68 6.60
CA ILE A 29 5.31 -3.60 6.28
C ILE A 29 6.16 -3.74 7.54
N ASN A 30 6.30 -4.96 8.03
CA ASN A 30 7.01 -5.22 9.28
C ASN A 30 8.50 -5.48 9.08
N GLU A 31 8.87 -5.94 7.90
CA GLU A 31 10.27 -6.23 7.60
C GLU A 31 11.01 -4.94 7.30
N THR A 32 12.25 -4.87 7.79
CA THR A 32 13.14 -3.76 7.47
C THR A 32 14.30 -4.22 6.59
N GLU A 33 14.41 -5.53 6.39
CA GLU A 33 15.53 -6.12 5.67
C GLU A 33 15.09 -7.45 5.04
N VAL A 34 15.62 -7.73 3.87
CA VAL A 34 15.36 -8.99 3.18
C VAL A 34 16.65 -9.45 2.49
N ALA A 35 16.89 -10.76 2.51
CA ALA A 35 18.03 -11.31 1.80
C ALA A 35 17.74 -11.44 0.32
N GLU A 36 18.78 -11.34 -0.48
CA GLU A 36 18.68 -11.54 -1.92
C GLU A 36 18.01 -12.89 -2.22
N GLY A 37 17.02 -12.88 -3.10
CA GLY A 37 16.24 -14.06 -3.43
C GLY A 37 15.13 -14.37 -2.45
N GLY A 38 15.07 -13.66 -1.31
CA GLY A 38 14.01 -13.84 -0.33
C GLY A 38 12.74 -13.12 -0.71
N SER A 39 11.78 -13.13 0.19
CA SER A 39 10.52 -12.45 -0.02
C SER A 39 10.07 -11.75 1.26
N PHE A 40 9.22 -10.75 1.10
CA PHE A 40 8.59 -10.08 2.22
C PHE A 40 7.19 -9.68 1.83
N SER A 41 6.36 -9.43 2.82
CA SER A 41 4.96 -9.10 2.60
C SER A 41 4.59 -7.82 3.30
N GLY A 42 3.60 -7.15 2.75
CA GLY A 42 2.97 -6.02 3.37
C GLY A 42 1.46 -6.16 3.30
N MET A 43 0.76 -5.21 3.87
CA MET A 43 -0.68 -5.24 3.94
C MET A 43 -1.23 -3.83 3.72
N LEU A 44 -2.30 -3.74 2.94
CA LEU A 44 -3.05 -2.49 2.79
C LEU A 44 -4.31 -2.64 3.63
N VAL A 45 -4.46 -1.79 4.61
CA VAL A 45 -5.63 -1.82 5.51
C VAL A 45 -6.35 -0.48 5.49
N ASP A 46 -7.63 -0.51 5.80
CA ASP A 46 -8.41 0.71 5.92
C ASP A 46 -8.43 1.19 7.38
N ALA A 47 -9.11 2.31 7.60
CA ALA A 47 -9.17 2.91 8.94
C ALA A 47 -9.89 2.03 9.96
N TYR A 48 -10.59 1.01 9.52
CA TYR A 48 -11.29 0.07 10.39
C TYR A 48 -10.47 -1.18 10.69
N GLY A 49 -9.27 -1.26 10.11
CA GLY A 49 -8.40 -2.40 10.32
C GLY A 49 -8.63 -3.56 9.36
N SER A 50 -9.48 -3.37 8.37
CA SER A 50 -9.79 -4.41 7.39
C SER A 50 -8.84 -4.34 6.21
N GLY A 51 -8.46 -5.50 5.68
CA GLY A 51 -7.63 -5.57 4.49
C GLY A 51 -8.37 -5.05 3.26
N VAL A 52 -7.66 -4.34 2.40
CA VAL A 52 -8.23 -3.78 1.17
C VAL A 52 -7.76 -4.62 -0.01
N ALA A 53 -8.68 -5.39 -0.56
CA ALA A 53 -8.38 -6.37 -1.61
C ALA A 53 -8.31 -5.75 -2.99
N ASN A 54 -7.58 -6.41 -3.87
CA ASN A 54 -7.54 -6.12 -5.31
C ASN A 54 -7.14 -4.68 -5.63
N GLN A 55 -6.18 -4.14 -4.87
CA GLN A 55 -5.68 -2.80 -5.10
C GLN A 55 -4.22 -2.86 -5.55
N THR A 56 -3.83 -1.86 -6.30
CA THR A 56 -2.46 -1.78 -6.83
C THR A 56 -1.60 -0.95 -5.89
N ILE A 57 -0.47 -1.51 -5.50
CA ILE A 57 0.57 -0.83 -4.74
C ILE A 57 1.75 -0.62 -5.69
N THR A 58 2.20 0.61 -5.82
CA THR A 58 3.37 0.96 -6.61
C THR A 58 4.55 1.13 -5.67
N PHE A 59 5.70 0.61 -6.03
CA PHE A 59 6.88 0.72 -5.19
C PHE A 59 8.15 0.80 -6.02
N HIS A 60 9.22 1.26 -5.38
CA HIS A 60 10.55 1.36 -5.98
C HIS A 60 11.33 0.10 -5.65
N LYS A 61 11.86 -0.57 -6.67
CA LYS A 61 12.75 -1.72 -6.49
C LYS A 61 14.20 -1.25 -6.43
N PRO A 62 15.14 -2.10 -6.00
CA PRO A 62 16.54 -1.71 -5.95
C PRO A 62 17.07 -1.16 -7.27
N GLY A 63 17.91 -0.13 -7.18
CA GLY A 63 18.48 0.54 -8.32
C GLY A 63 18.22 2.03 -8.29
N HIS A 64 18.90 2.76 -9.15
CA HIS A 64 18.76 4.20 -9.26
C HIS A 64 18.47 4.64 -10.69
N GLU A 65 18.12 3.68 -11.54
CA GLU A 65 17.76 3.97 -12.93
C GLU A 65 16.29 4.28 -13.08
N MET A 66 15.94 4.93 -14.17
CA MET A 66 14.54 5.15 -14.50
C MET A 66 13.88 3.80 -14.78
N GLY A 67 12.60 3.69 -14.41
CA GLY A 67 11.87 2.43 -14.62
C GLY A 67 11.97 1.47 -13.45
N THR A 68 12.46 1.95 -12.30
CA THR A 68 12.50 1.11 -11.10
C THR A 68 11.17 1.05 -10.35
N LEU A 69 10.16 1.77 -10.81
CA LEU A 69 8.83 1.70 -10.22
C LEU A 69 8.07 0.50 -10.80
N VAL A 70 7.54 -0.32 -9.92
CA VAL A 70 6.79 -1.53 -10.29
C VAL A 70 5.53 -1.63 -9.44
N ASP A 71 4.61 -2.47 -9.87
CA ASP A 71 3.32 -2.62 -9.22
C ASP A 71 3.14 -4.02 -8.66
N VAL A 72 2.37 -4.12 -7.58
CA VAL A 72 1.90 -5.39 -7.06
C VAL A 72 0.44 -5.21 -6.66
N THR A 73 -0.33 -6.28 -6.72
CA THR A 73 -1.75 -6.25 -6.40
C THR A 73 -2.00 -6.95 -5.06
N THR A 74 -2.82 -6.34 -4.21
CA THR A 74 -3.20 -6.97 -2.94
C THR A 74 -4.16 -8.13 -3.22
N ASP A 75 -4.08 -9.15 -2.37
CA ASP A 75 -4.95 -10.31 -2.46
C ASP A 75 -6.28 -10.03 -1.76
N GLU A 76 -7.09 -11.07 -1.56
CA GLU A 76 -8.40 -10.94 -0.94
C GLU A 76 -8.34 -10.49 0.51
N ASN A 77 -7.18 -10.59 1.15
CA ASN A 77 -6.97 -10.16 2.53
C ASN A 77 -6.25 -8.82 2.64
N GLY A 78 -6.00 -8.17 1.51
CA GLY A 78 -5.27 -6.92 1.48
C GLY A 78 -3.76 -7.10 1.57
N GLU A 79 -3.28 -8.33 1.48
CA GLU A 79 -1.86 -8.65 1.56
C GLU A 79 -1.21 -8.59 0.20
N PHE A 80 0.02 -8.10 0.16
CA PHE A 80 0.83 -8.18 -1.06
C PHE A 80 2.19 -8.76 -0.69
N THR A 81 2.76 -9.52 -1.62
CA THR A 81 4.03 -10.20 -1.40
C THR A 81 4.99 -9.84 -2.52
N ILE A 82 6.20 -9.48 -2.15
CA ILE A 82 7.28 -9.19 -3.08
C ILE A 82 8.27 -10.35 -2.98
N LYS A 83 8.41 -11.07 -4.09
CA LYS A 83 9.24 -12.27 -4.16
C LYS A 83 10.53 -11.98 -4.91
N ASP A 84 11.50 -12.86 -4.73
CA ASP A 84 12.76 -12.82 -5.47
C ASP A 84 13.44 -11.46 -5.31
N ALA A 85 13.66 -11.05 -4.07
CA ALA A 85 14.29 -9.76 -3.77
C ALA A 85 15.59 -9.62 -4.55
N GLN A 86 15.72 -8.50 -5.24
CA GLN A 86 16.85 -8.21 -6.08
C GLN A 86 17.96 -7.51 -5.32
N TYR A 87 19.18 -7.95 -5.51
CA TYR A 87 20.35 -7.25 -5.02
C TYR A 87 21.22 -6.86 -6.21
N LEU A 88 21.53 -5.58 -6.31
CA LEU A 88 22.33 -5.04 -7.40
C LEU A 88 23.65 -4.53 -6.82
N PRO A 89 24.78 -5.22 -7.04
CA PRO A 89 26.03 -4.80 -6.43
C PRO A 89 26.42 -3.35 -6.74
N ASP A 90 26.06 -2.88 -7.93
CA ASP A 90 26.41 -1.53 -8.36
C ASP A 90 25.50 -0.46 -7.77
N ALA A 91 24.38 -0.85 -7.16
CA ALA A 91 23.46 0.12 -6.58
C ALA A 91 23.88 0.59 -5.18
N GLY A 92 24.75 -0.15 -4.52
CA GLY A 92 25.23 0.23 -3.20
C GLY A 92 24.08 0.42 -2.20
N LYS A 93 23.97 1.62 -1.65
CA LYS A 93 22.95 1.95 -0.68
C LYS A 93 21.53 2.03 -1.27
N ASP A 94 21.40 1.97 -2.59
CA ASP A 94 20.10 2.00 -3.26
C ASP A 94 19.50 0.60 -3.40
N ASN A 95 20.07 -0.40 -2.73
CA ASN A 95 19.52 -1.75 -2.67
C ASN A 95 18.41 -1.82 -1.62
N TYR A 96 17.26 -1.27 -1.96
CA TYR A 96 16.10 -1.28 -1.08
C TYR A 96 14.81 -1.23 -1.88
N TYR A 97 13.75 -1.75 -1.28
CA TYR A 97 12.39 -1.53 -1.74
C TYR A 97 11.78 -0.42 -0.90
N GLY A 98 11.20 0.56 -1.54
CA GLY A 98 10.66 1.69 -0.83
C GLY A 98 9.62 2.44 -1.64
N GLU A 99 9.21 3.61 -1.14
CA GLU A 99 8.24 4.46 -1.82
C GLU A 99 6.93 3.72 -2.13
N PHE A 100 6.51 2.82 -1.23
CA PHE A 100 5.26 2.10 -1.41
C PHE A 100 4.10 3.07 -1.37
N THR A 101 3.30 3.07 -2.42
CA THR A 101 2.22 4.04 -2.58
C THR A 101 0.97 3.36 -3.11
N PHE A 102 -0.15 3.69 -2.50
CA PHE A 102 -1.47 3.37 -3.00
C PHE A 102 -2.11 4.67 -3.44
N ALA A 103 -2.45 4.76 -4.72
CA ALA A 103 -2.96 6.02 -5.31
C ALA A 103 -4.40 6.33 -4.89
N GLY A 104 -5.09 5.35 -4.32
CA GLY A 104 -6.49 5.51 -4.01
C GLY A 104 -7.38 4.95 -5.10
N HIS A 105 -8.53 4.42 -4.70
CA HIS A 105 -9.49 3.85 -5.64
C HIS A 105 -10.85 3.74 -4.98
N GLY A 106 -11.89 4.13 -5.70
CA GLY A 106 -13.25 4.06 -5.17
C GLY A 106 -13.38 4.92 -3.92
N LYS A 107 -13.86 4.32 -2.85
CA LYS A 107 -14.05 5.03 -1.57
C LYS A 107 -12.75 5.17 -0.78
N TYR A 108 -11.68 4.54 -1.21
CA TYR A 108 -10.43 4.52 -0.45
C TYR A 108 -9.52 5.65 -0.86
N LYS A 109 -8.98 6.35 0.13
CA LYS A 109 -7.97 7.36 -0.09
C LYS A 109 -6.62 6.69 -0.34
N GLY A 110 -5.77 7.39 -1.06
CA GLY A 110 -4.40 6.94 -1.25
C GLY A 110 -3.57 7.10 0.01
N CYS A 111 -2.45 6.41 0.04
CA CYS A 111 -1.50 6.52 1.14
C CYS A 111 -0.12 6.11 0.65
N SER A 112 0.87 6.35 1.48
CA SER A 112 2.23 5.91 1.20
C SER A 112 2.88 5.39 2.47
N PHE A 113 3.86 4.52 2.30
CA PHE A 113 4.66 3.97 3.40
C PHE A 113 6.06 4.57 3.30
N GLU A 114 6.51 5.22 4.34
CA GLU A 114 7.77 5.95 4.31
C GLU A 114 9.00 5.12 4.67
N GLY A 115 8.80 3.89 5.12
CA GLY A 115 9.90 3.01 5.44
C GLY A 115 10.48 2.35 4.20
N ASN A 116 11.63 1.73 4.37
CA ASN A 116 12.30 0.99 3.32
C ASN A 116 12.61 -0.42 3.80
N VAL A 117 12.67 -1.37 2.85
CA VAL A 117 13.11 -2.73 3.12
C VAL A 117 14.44 -2.89 2.38
N THR A 118 15.51 -2.92 3.15
CA THR A 118 16.86 -3.04 2.59
C THR A 118 17.12 -4.46 2.12
N VAL A 119 17.73 -4.59 0.94
CA VAL A 119 18.11 -5.91 0.42
C VAL A 119 19.57 -6.14 0.78
N VAL A 120 19.85 -7.27 1.39
CA VAL A 120 21.20 -7.65 1.75
C VAL A 120 21.65 -8.80 0.88
N GLU A 121 22.96 -8.82 0.62
CA GLU A 121 23.55 -9.87 -0.18
C GLU A 121 23.44 -11.20 0.54
N ASN A 122 23.06 -12.20 -0.23
CA ASN A 122 22.88 -13.54 0.32
C ASN A 122 24.21 -14.32 0.37
#